data_bef54684e773d6ba4517680fcf66eef9
#
_entry.id   bef54684e773d6ba4517680fcf66eef9
#
_cell.length_a   1.000
_cell.length_b   1.000
_cell.length_c   1.000
_cell.angle_alpha   90.00
_cell.angle_beta   90.00
_cell.angle_gamma   90.00
#
_symmetry.space_group_name_H-M   'P 1'
#
loop_
_entity.id
_entity.type
_entity.pdbx_description
1 polymer ?
#
loop_
_entity_poly.entity_id
_entity_poly.type
_entity_poly.pdbx_seq_one_letter_code
_entity_poly.pdbx_strand_id
1 'polypeptide(L)' 'FSGCSSLKSIYIPRTVNEVGYYTFDGCSKLKDVYYQASESMWTRITIAGSGNGFLTAANLHPNSSPLVIV' A
#
# COMPACT_ATOMS: atom_id res chain seq x y z
N PHE A 1 -3.91 3.33 9.01
CA PHE A 1 -4.77 3.94 7.97
C PHE A 1 -6.21 3.42 7.99
N SER A 2 -6.59 2.67 9.00
CA SER A 2 -7.97 2.20 9.14
C SER A 2 -8.95 3.38 9.11
N GLY A 3 -10.02 3.25 8.33
CA GLY A 3 -11.03 4.31 8.23
C GLY A 3 -10.69 5.48 7.31
N CYS A 4 -9.56 5.43 6.60
CA CYS A 4 -9.17 6.50 5.67
C CYS A 4 -9.96 6.43 4.37
N SER A 5 -11.27 6.67 4.44
CA SER A 5 -12.18 6.52 3.29
C SER A 5 -11.93 7.52 2.16
N SER A 6 -11.15 8.57 2.39
CA SER A 6 -10.76 9.55 1.36
C SER A 6 -9.38 9.28 0.77
N LEU A 7 -8.64 8.30 1.27
CA LEU A 7 -7.31 7.97 0.78
C LEU A 7 -7.38 7.35 -0.60
N LYS A 8 -6.78 8.00 -1.59
CA LYS A 8 -6.80 7.54 -2.98
C LYS A 8 -5.52 6.84 -3.41
N SER A 9 -4.40 7.19 -2.80
CA SER A 9 -3.10 6.60 -3.09
C SER A 9 -2.23 6.58 -1.84
N ILE A 10 -1.26 5.67 -1.82
CA ILE A 10 -0.29 5.58 -0.74
C ILE A 10 1.08 5.25 -1.30
N TYR A 11 2.12 5.81 -0.68
CA TYR A 11 3.50 5.47 -0.95
C TYR A 11 4.02 4.54 0.13
N ILE A 12 4.60 3.41 -0.27
CA ILE A 12 5.16 2.43 0.64
C ILE A 12 6.66 2.32 0.41
N PRO A 13 7.49 2.72 1.38
CA PRO A 13 8.94 2.61 1.28
C PRO A 13 9.40 1.14 1.23
N ARG A 14 10.57 0.91 0.65
CA ARG A 14 11.15 -0.44 0.59
C ARG A 14 11.48 -1.04 1.95
N THR A 15 11.55 -0.22 2.99
CA THR A 15 11.81 -0.69 4.36
C THR A 15 10.61 -1.38 5.00
N VAL A 16 9.42 -1.21 4.42
CA VAL A 16 8.22 -1.89 4.91
C VAL A 16 8.26 -3.34 4.50
N ASN A 17 8.19 -4.24 5.47
CA ASN A 17 8.18 -5.69 5.21
C ASN A 17 6.93 -6.38 5.75
N GLU A 18 6.03 -5.65 6.41
CA GLU A 18 4.85 -6.22 7.02
C GLU A 18 3.72 -5.20 7.05
N VAL A 19 2.51 -5.66 6.75
CA VAL A 19 1.28 -4.88 6.88
C VAL A 19 0.35 -5.66 7.83
N GLY A 20 0.00 -5.06 8.95
CA GLY A 20 -0.83 -5.68 9.98
C GLY A 20 -2.29 -5.82 9.57
N TYR A 21 -3.06 -6.54 10.41
CA TYR A 21 -4.50 -6.71 10.19
C TYR A 21 -5.21 -5.36 10.22
N TYR A 22 -6.17 -5.19 9.33
CA TYR A 22 -7.04 -4.01 9.26
C TYR A 22 -6.32 -2.67 9.08
N THR A 23 -5.07 -2.70 8.62
CA THR A 23 -4.31 -1.46 8.42
C THR A 23 -4.98 -0.54 7.40
N PHE A 24 -5.55 -1.10 6.35
CA PHE A 24 -6.26 -0.35 5.31
C PHE A 24 -7.76 -0.61 5.30
N ASP A 25 -8.30 -1.06 6.42
CA ASP A 25 -9.73 -1.28 6.54
C ASP A 25 -10.50 0.03 6.35
N GLY A 26 -11.53 0.00 5.55
CA GLY A 26 -12.32 1.20 5.27
C GLY A 26 -11.73 2.17 4.25
N CYS A 27 -10.54 1.88 3.71
CA CYS A 27 -9.92 2.72 2.67
C CYS A 27 -10.54 2.47 1.29
N SER A 28 -11.83 2.70 1.17
CA SER A 28 -12.63 2.29 0.01
C SER A 28 -12.30 3.04 -1.29
N LYS A 29 -11.60 4.16 -1.21
CA LYS A 29 -11.18 4.94 -2.38
C LYS A 29 -9.73 4.69 -2.78
N LEU A 30 -9.01 3.81 -2.09
CA LEU A 30 -7.61 3.51 -2.41
C LEU A 30 -7.55 2.83 -3.77
N LYS A 31 -6.86 3.46 -4.72
CA LYS A 31 -6.73 2.98 -6.10
C LYS A 31 -5.30 2.69 -6.50
N ASP A 32 -4.34 3.41 -5.94
CA ASP A 32 -2.96 3.35 -6.37
C ASP A 32 -2.02 3.14 -5.18
N VAL A 33 -1.09 2.22 -5.34
CA VAL A 33 -0.04 1.95 -4.36
C VAL A 33 1.30 2.17 -5.05
N TYR A 34 2.05 3.14 -4.55
CA TYR A 34 3.39 3.44 -5.05
C TYR A 34 4.42 2.78 -4.15
N TYR A 35 5.11 1.77 -4.66
CA TYR A 35 6.09 1.01 -3.90
C TYR A 35 7.51 1.34 -4.35
N GLN A 36 8.41 1.53 -3.39
CA GLN A 36 9.78 1.98 -3.64
C GLN A 36 10.68 0.90 -4.24
N ALA A 37 10.28 -0.37 -4.22
CA ALA A 37 11.09 -1.47 -4.71
C ALA A 37 10.39 -2.21 -5.84
N SER A 38 11.03 -3.28 -6.34
CA SER A 38 10.47 -4.06 -7.44
C SER A 38 9.21 -4.82 -7.04
N GLU A 39 8.44 -5.24 -8.04
CA GLU A 39 7.25 -6.07 -7.82
C GLU A 39 7.60 -7.36 -7.09
N SER A 40 8.77 -7.95 -7.37
CA SER A 40 9.24 -9.14 -6.65
C SER A 40 9.40 -8.89 -5.16
N MET A 41 9.87 -7.72 -4.77
CA MET A 41 9.98 -7.33 -3.37
C MET A 41 8.60 -7.13 -2.75
N TRP A 42 7.65 -6.60 -3.51
CA TRP A 42 6.27 -6.43 -3.06
C TRP A 42 5.65 -7.77 -2.65
N THR A 43 5.90 -8.82 -3.43
CA THR A 43 5.36 -10.15 -3.12
C THR A 43 5.94 -10.77 -1.85
N ARG A 44 7.07 -10.25 -1.37
CA ARG A 44 7.72 -10.71 -0.13
C ARG A 44 7.17 -10.00 1.12
N ILE A 45 6.42 -8.93 0.95
CA ILE A 45 5.81 -8.24 2.09
C ILE A 45 4.72 -9.15 2.66
N THR A 46 4.75 -9.33 3.98
CA THR A 46 3.71 -10.04 4.69
C THR A 46 2.52 -9.12 4.87
N ILE A 47 1.47 -9.34 4.12
CA ILE A 47 0.22 -8.59 4.24
C ILE A 47 -0.78 -9.48 4.95
N ALA A 48 -1.25 -9.02 6.11
CA ALA A 48 -2.23 -9.77 6.88
C ALA A 48 -3.51 -9.99 6.07
N GLY A 49 -4.07 -11.18 6.17
CA GLY A 49 -5.18 -11.62 5.32
C GLY A 49 -6.53 -10.98 5.59
N SER A 50 -6.65 -10.16 6.63
CA SER A 50 -7.92 -9.52 6.99
C SER A 50 -7.78 -8.01 7.06
N GLY A 51 -8.76 -7.29 6.50
CA GLY A 51 -8.83 -5.84 6.59
C GLY A 51 -7.89 -5.10 5.63
N ASN A 52 -7.30 -5.77 4.65
CA ASN A 52 -6.37 -5.16 3.68
C ASN A 52 -6.81 -5.38 2.23
N GLY A 53 -8.08 -5.69 2.01
CA GLY A 53 -8.61 -5.95 0.67
C GLY A 53 -8.46 -4.76 -0.28
N PHE A 54 -8.62 -3.55 0.21
CA PHE A 54 -8.46 -2.35 -0.61
C PHE A 54 -7.00 -2.12 -1.02
N LEU A 55 -6.04 -2.48 -0.15
CA LEU A 55 -4.63 -2.41 -0.49
C LEU A 55 -4.27 -3.41 -1.60
N THR A 56 -4.69 -4.65 -1.46
CA THR A 56 -4.35 -5.71 -2.40
C THR A 56 -5.08 -5.58 -3.74
N ALA A 57 -6.24 -4.92 -3.75
CA ALA A 57 -6.99 -4.65 -4.96
C ALA A 57 -6.51 -3.40 -5.71
N ALA A 58 -5.71 -2.55 -5.09
CA ALA A 58 -5.22 -1.33 -5.70
C ALA A 58 -4.20 -1.62 -6.80
N ASN A 59 -4.02 -0.64 -7.71
CA ASN A 59 -3.01 -0.74 -8.77
C ASN A 59 -1.62 -0.54 -8.17
N LEU A 60 -0.76 -1.51 -8.33
CA LEU A 60 0.62 -1.43 -7.86
C LEU A 60 1.50 -0.70 -8.86
N HIS A 61 2.26 0.27 -8.38
CA HIS A 61 3.27 0.99 -9.14
C HIS A 61 4.64 0.73 -8.52
N PRO A 62 5.32 -0.36 -8.90
CA PRO A 62 6.64 -0.70 -8.34
C PRO A 62 7.70 0.27 -8.85
N ASN A 63 8.86 0.24 -8.19
CA ASN A 63 10.00 1.09 -8.52
C ASN A 63 9.69 2.59 -8.46
N SER A 64 8.72 2.95 -7.62
CA SER A 64 8.37 4.35 -7.43
C SER A 64 9.40 5.06 -6.57
N SER A 65 9.68 6.31 -6.89
CA SER A 65 10.51 7.17 -6.05
C SER A 65 9.64 7.84 -4.98
N PRO A 66 10.23 8.22 -3.83
CA PRO A 66 9.52 9.04 -2.88
C PRO A 66 8.98 10.28 -3.56
N LEU A 67 7.74 10.63 -3.22
CA LEU A 67 7.14 11.86 -3.73
C LEU A 67 7.90 13.03 -3.14
N VAL A 68 8.68 13.69 -3.96
CA VAL A 68 9.35 14.93 -3.56
C VAL A 68 8.43 16.06 -3.95
N ILE A 69 7.87 16.68 -2.95
CA ILE A 69 7.09 17.90 -3.15
C ILE A 69 8.08 19.05 -3.04
N VAL A 70 8.34 19.63 -4.16
CA VAL A 70 9.26 20.76 -4.23
C VAL A 70 8.44 22.04 -4.10
#